data_7d6a2cc4bba2aa35134b6e45c28bee84
#
_entry.id   7d6a2cc4bba2aa35134b6e45c28bee84
#
_cell.length_a   1.000
_cell.length_b   1.000
_cell.length_c   1.000
_cell.angle_alpha   90.00
_cell.angle_beta   90.00
_cell.angle_gamma   90.00
#
_symmetry.space_group_name_H-M   'P 1'
#
loop_
_entity.id
_entity.type
_entity.pdbx_description
1 polymer ?
#
loop_
_entity_poly.entity_id
_entity_poly.type
_entity_poly.pdbx_seq_one_letter_code
_entity_poly.pdbx_strand_id
1 'polypeptide(L)'
;AWLLSKGVMQWMKVFSSAKEGDVVVYQHPTYGIGLNAKLIPLIQKHKKAKFVAVIHDLESLRMGVQKGVEHNQELTDTADNKVLRCFDKIICHNDFMKKYLIEKGFEEDKLVSLEIFDYLTDAQMNNQVTDGLAIAGNLSKGKSTYIYELLKTNPNYKLNLFGPNFDKSIELGEKIEYFGSFKPEVLPGE
;
A
#
# COMPACT_ATOMS: atom_id res chain seq x y z
N ALA A 1 6.06 -27.49 7.02
CA ALA A 1 7.13 -27.34 8.05
C ALA A 1 8.35 -26.59 7.52
N TRP A 2 8.94 -26.98 6.39
CA TRP A 2 10.18 -26.39 5.83
C TRP A 2 10.07 -24.90 5.45
N LEU A 3 8.94 -24.45 4.86
CA LEU A 3 8.70 -23.04 4.53
C LEU A 3 8.59 -22.17 5.78
N LEU A 4 7.98 -22.69 6.84
CA LEU A 4 7.88 -21.99 8.12
C LEU A 4 9.24 -21.82 8.78
N SER A 5 10.09 -22.86 8.77
CA SER A 5 11.45 -22.77 9.34
C SER A 5 12.32 -21.75 8.59
N LYS A 6 12.24 -21.73 7.25
CA LYS A 6 12.91 -20.70 6.44
C LYS A 6 12.43 -19.28 6.78
N GLY A 7 11.12 -19.08 6.91
CA GLY A 7 10.55 -17.80 7.29
C GLY A 7 11.05 -17.32 8.64
N VAL A 8 11.07 -18.19 9.64
CA VAL A 8 11.59 -17.86 10.97
C VAL A 8 13.06 -17.47 10.92
N MET A 9 13.90 -18.25 10.20
CA MET A 9 15.33 -17.93 10.07
C MET A 9 15.57 -16.61 9.35
N GLN A 10 14.79 -16.29 8.31
CA GLN A 10 14.89 -15.01 7.61
C GLN A 10 14.55 -13.85 8.54
N TRP A 11 13.48 -13.94 9.31
CA TRP A 11 13.11 -12.95 10.30
C TRP A 11 14.18 -12.78 11.39
N MET A 12 14.69 -13.87 11.92
CA MET A 12 15.79 -13.81 12.90
C MET A 12 17.03 -13.11 12.33
N LYS A 13 17.36 -13.34 11.06
CA LYS A 13 18.46 -12.66 10.38
C LYS A 13 18.19 -11.16 10.22
N VAL A 14 16.98 -10.78 9.80
CA VAL A 14 16.57 -9.35 9.67
C VAL A 14 16.73 -8.62 10.99
N PHE A 15 16.26 -9.21 12.08
CA PHE A 15 16.34 -8.58 13.40
C PHE A 15 17.64 -8.85 14.17
N SER A 16 18.61 -9.56 13.58
CA SER A 16 19.87 -9.85 14.26
C SER A 16 20.66 -8.58 14.64
N SER A 17 20.57 -7.54 13.81
CA SER A 17 21.24 -6.25 14.03
C SER A 17 20.52 -5.32 14.99
N ALA A 18 19.24 -5.57 15.29
CA ALA A 18 18.47 -4.73 16.20
C ALA A 18 19.01 -4.82 17.63
N LYS A 19 19.13 -3.66 18.30
CA LYS A 19 19.66 -3.50 19.66
C LYS A 19 18.60 -2.91 20.59
N GLU A 20 18.88 -2.95 21.88
CA GLU A 20 18.06 -2.27 22.88
C GLU A 20 17.99 -0.77 22.59
N GLY A 21 16.78 -0.23 22.62
CA GLY A 21 16.50 1.18 22.32
C GLY A 21 16.28 1.52 20.85
N ASP A 22 16.55 0.59 19.92
CA ASP A 22 16.27 0.81 18.50
C ASP A 22 14.78 0.91 18.23
N VAL A 23 14.45 1.60 17.14
CA VAL A 23 13.09 1.64 16.57
C VAL A 23 13.08 0.84 15.28
N VAL A 24 12.30 -0.22 15.27
CA VAL A 24 12.09 -1.07 14.10
C VAL A 24 10.82 -0.62 13.36
N VAL A 25 10.97 -0.20 12.11
CA VAL A 25 9.86 0.19 11.25
C VAL A 25 9.46 -1.00 10.38
N TYR A 26 8.21 -1.41 10.53
CA TYR A 26 7.62 -2.55 9.82
C TYR A 26 6.64 -2.06 8.77
N GLN A 27 6.85 -2.43 7.53
CA GLN A 27 5.95 -2.11 6.42
C GLN A 27 4.82 -3.14 6.36
N HIS A 28 3.58 -2.74 6.61
CA HIS A 28 2.41 -3.61 6.59
C HIS A 28 1.59 -3.42 5.29
N PRO A 29 1.12 -4.50 4.62
CA PRO A 29 1.29 -5.91 4.95
C PRO A 29 2.60 -6.50 4.43
N THR A 30 3.07 -7.55 5.09
CA THR A 30 4.12 -8.44 4.55
C THR A 30 3.59 -9.86 4.43
N TYR A 31 4.25 -10.66 3.62
CA TYR A 31 3.92 -12.08 3.54
C TYR A 31 4.06 -12.77 4.90
N GLY A 32 3.14 -13.70 5.18
CA GLY A 32 3.18 -14.49 6.42
C GLY A 32 2.66 -13.77 7.66
N ILE A 33 1.64 -12.94 7.52
CA ILE A 33 1.00 -12.15 8.61
C ILE A 33 0.80 -12.99 9.88
N GLY A 34 0.26 -14.21 9.76
CA GLY A 34 0.04 -15.08 10.92
C GLY A 34 1.31 -15.52 11.64
N LEU A 35 2.44 -15.66 10.93
CA LEU A 35 3.75 -15.93 11.52
C LEU A 35 4.30 -14.68 12.22
N ASN A 36 4.15 -13.52 11.58
CA ASN A 36 4.63 -12.24 12.10
C ASN A 36 3.95 -11.90 13.43
N ALA A 37 2.65 -12.12 13.55
CA ALA A 37 1.92 -11.91 14.80
C ALA A 37 2.45 -12.73 15.99
N LYS A 38 3.11 -13.86 15.72
CA LYS A 38 3.74 -14.71 16.75
C LYS A 38 5.19 -14.31 17.03
N LEU A 39 5.92 -13.93 16.00
CA LEU A 39 7.36 -13.64 16.12
C LEU A 39 7.66 -12.24 16.65
N ILE A 40 6.91 -11.22 16.21
CA ILE A 40 7.15 -9.84 16.60
C ILE A 40 7.20 -9.65 18.11
N PRO A 41 6.22 -10.12 18.91
CA PRO A 41 6.26 -9.96 20.37
C PRO A 41 7.47 -10.62 21.02
N LEU A 42 7.91 -11.77 20.48
CA LEU A 42 9.09 -12.46 21.01
C LEU A 42 10.36 -11.66 20.71
N ILE A 43 10.46 -11.10 19.51
CA ILE A 43 11.62 -10.28 19.12
C ILE A 43 11.65 -8.97 19.91
N GLN A 44 10.51 -8.28 20.06
CA GLN A 44 10.39 -7.09 20.90
C GLN A 44 10.93 -7.34 22.31
N LYS A 45 10.43 -8.40 22.95
CA LYS A 45 10.85 -8.77 24.31
C LYS A 45 12.33 -9.09 24.39
N HIS A 46 12.87 -9.83 23.41
CA HIS A 46 14.28 -10.25 23.42
C HIS A 46 15.23 -9.09 23.11
N LYS A 47 14.87 -8.23 22.17
CA LYS A 47 15.69 -7.12 21.71
C LYS A 47 15.49 -5.84 22.49
N LYS A 48 14.39 -5.72 23.24
CA LYS A 48 13.97 -4.49 23.93
C LYS A 48 13.93 -3.28 23.00
N ALA A 49 13.59 -3.51 21.75
CA ALA A 49 13.41 -2.49 20.71
C ALA A 49 11.95 -2.09 20.62
N LYS A 50 11.66 -0.87 20.17
CA LYS A 50 10.32 -0.40 19.85
C LYS A 50 9.96 -0.79 18.41
N PHE A 51 8.70 -1.13 18.19
CA PHE A 51 8.21 -1.53 16.88
C PHE A 51 7.09 -0.59 16.42
N VAL A 52 7.26 -0.03 15.24
CA VAL A 52 6.31 0.88 14.60
C VAL A 52 5.84 0.25 13.29
N ALA A 53 4.53 0.08 13.11
CA ALA A 53 3.97 -0.34 11.84
C ALA A 53 3.68 0.87 10.96
N VAL A 54 4.05 0.81 9.68
CA VAL A 54 3.57 1.73 8.64
C VAL A 54 2.62 0.94 7.76
N ILE A 55 1.36 1.32 7.73
CA ILE A 55 0.35 0.62 6.95
C ILE A 55 0.37 1.18 5.53
N HIS A 56 0.59 0.32 4.53
CA HIS A 56 0.38 0.64 3.12
C HIS A 56 -1.00 0.21 2.66
N ASP A 57 -1.42 -1.00 3.06
CA ASP A 57 -2.74 -1.55 2.78
C ASP A 57 -3.24 -2.31 4.02
N LEU A 58 -4.54 -2.31 4.21
CA LEU A 58 -5.22 -3.26 5.08
C LEU A 58 -5.91 -4.31 4.19
N GLU A 59 -5.49 -5.56 4.31
CA GLU A 59 -6.08 -6.65 3.53
C GLU A 59 -7.58 -6.76 3.77
N SER A 60 -8.02 -6.50 5.01
CA SER A 60 -9.43 -6.45 5.39
C SER A 60 -10.25 -5.42 4.63
N LEU A 61 -9.70 -4.24 4.38
CA LEU A 61 -10.35 -3.19 3.59
C LEU A 61 -10.27 -3.48 2.09
N ARG A 62 -9.10 -3.91 1.61
CA ARG A 62 -8.85 -4.19 0.20
C ARG A 62 -9.72 -5.32 -0.32
N MET A 63 -9.90 -6.38 0.43
CA MET A 63 -10.68 -7.56 0.03
C MET A 63 -12.19 -7.36 0.15
N GLY A 64 -12.64 -6.50 1.06
CA GLY A 64 -14.06 -6.19 1.22
C GLY A 64 -14.70 -5.46 0.04
N VAL A 65 -13.88 -4.89 -0.87
CA VAL A 65 -14.35 -4.14 -2.05
C VAL A 65 -14.41 -5.01 -3.31
N GLN A 66 -13.74 -6.17 -3.35
CA GLN A 66 -13.74 -7.05 -4.51
C GLN A 66 -15.02 -7.90 -4.57
N LYS A 67 -16.02 -7.44 -5.33
CA LYS A 67 -17.21 -8.22 -5.65
C LYS A 67 -16.83 -9.49 -6.41
N GLY A 68 -17.22 -10.65 -5.90
CA GLY A 68 -17.13 -11.94 -6.59
C GLY A 68 -15.98 -12.84 -6.20
N VAL A 69 -15.18 -12.48 -5.22
CA VAL A 69 -14.23 -13.41 -4.60
C VAL A 69 -14.77 -13.76 -3.22
N GLU A 70 -15.01 -15.04 -2.97
CA GLU A 70 -15.34 -15.54 -1.63
C GLU A 70 -14.09 -15.41 -0.72
N HIS A 71 -13.79 -14.19 -0.33
CA HIS A 71 -12.81 -13.92 0.72
C HIS A 71 -13.51 -13.99 2.07
N ASN A 72 -12.99 -14.80 2.95
CA ASN A 72 -13.41 -14.77 4.34
C ASN A 72 -12.85 -13.49 4.98
N GLN A 73 -13.64 -12.41 4.88
CA GLN A 73 -13.27 -11.09 5.38
C GLN A 73 -12.94 -11.12 6.88
N GLU A 74 -13.63 -11.98 7.64
CA GLU A 74 -13.39 -12.18 9.05
C GLU A 74 -12.00 -12.74 9.34
N LEU A 75 -11.51 -13.68 8.54
CA LEU A 75 -10.14 -14.20 8.66
C LEU A 75 -9.09 -13.15 8.32
N THR A 76 -9.32 -12.32 7.31
CA THR A 76 -8.40 -11.26 6.90
C THR A 76 -8.34 -10.15 7.93
N ASP A 77 -9.49 -9.71 8.42
CA ASP A 77 -9.62 -8.73 9.50
C ASP A 77 -8.92 -9.24 10.79
N THR A 78 -9.14 -10.51 11.11
CA THR A 78 -8.48 -11.15 12.24
C THR A 78 -6.96 -11.21 12.08
N ALA A 79 -6.44 -11.43 10.88
CA ALA A 79 -5.01 -11.50 10.61
C ALA A 79 -4.34 -10.12 10.73
N ASP A 80 -4.92 -9.09 10.10
CA ASP A 80 -4.44 -7.70 10.21
C ASP A 80 -4.46 -7.25 11.68
N ASN A 81 -5.57 -7.45 12.38
CA ASN A 81 -5.72 -7.07 13.78
C ASN A 81 -4.69 -7.76 14.69
N LYS A 82 -4.45 -9.05 14.49
CA LYS A 82 -3.49 -9.81 15.31
C LYS A 82 -2.07 -9.30 15.18
N VAL A 83 -1.64 -8.96 13.97
CA VAL A 83 -0.28 -8.46 13.78
C VAL A 83 -0.14 -7.02 14.22
N LEU A 84 -1.11 -6.15 13.88
CA LEU A 84 -1.03 -4.73 14.21
C LEU A 84 -1.09 -4.46 15.71
N ARG A 85 -1.80 -5.27 16.49
CA ARG A 85 -1.80 -5.17 17.97
C ARG A 85 -0.46 -5.43 18.63
N CYS A 86 0.52 -5.98 17.90
CA CYS A 86 1.86 -6.21 18.41
C CYS A 86 2.75 -4.95 18.42
N PHE A 87 2.31 -3.85 17.79
CA PHE A 87 3.14 -2.66 17.61
C PHE A 87 2.93 -1.63 18.72
N ASP A 88 3.99 -0.89 19.03
CA ASP A 88 3.97 0.21 20.00
C ASP A 88 3.26 1.44 19.41
N LYS A 89 3.45 1.67 18.10
CA LYS A 89 2.78 2.72 17.32
C LYS A 89 2.42 2.18 15.93
N ILE A 90 1.37 2.76 15.36
CA ILE A 90 0.86 2.40 14.03
C ILE A 90 0.67 3.70 13.26
N ILE A 91 1.33 3.80 12.11
CA ILE A 91 1.21 4.95 11.20
C ILE A 91 0.19 4.59 10.13
N CYS A 92 -0.88 5.37 10.08
CA CYS A 92 -1.99 5.27 9.12
C CYS A 92 -1.80 6.29 8.00
N HIS A 93 -2.29 5.98 6.79
CA HIS A 93 -2.23 6.92 5.68
C HIS A 93 -3.10 8.16 5.88
N ASN A 94 -4.25 8.00 6.53
CA ASN A 94 -5.22 9.07 6.70
C ASN A 94 -6.15 8.80 7.90
N ASP A 95 -6.94 9.80 8.21
CA ASP A 95 -7.90 9.75 9.33
C ASP A 95 -9.02 8.73 9.13
N PHE A 96 -9.40 8.39 7.89
CA PHE A 96 -10.37 7.31 7.65
C PHE A 96 -9.83 5.95 8.10
N MET A 97 -8.57 5.66 7.76
CA MET A 97 -7.92 4.43 8.21
C MET A 97 -7.73 4.43 9.74
N LYS A 98 -7.34 5.57 10.32
CA LYS A 98 -7.24 5.73 11.78
C LYS A 98 -8.57 5.44 12.44
N LYS A 99 -9.66 6.06 11.97
CA LYS A 99 -11.02 5.84 12.49
C LYS A 99 -11.45 4.38 12.38
N TYR A 100 -11.21 3.74 11.24
CA TYR A 100 -11.50 2.33 11.05
C TYR A 100 -10.81 1.44 12.10
N LEU A 101 -9.53 1.70 12.40
CA LEU A 101 -8.79 0.95 13.41
C LEU A 101 -9.33 1.19 14.83
N ILE A 102 -9.74 2.42 15.15
CA ILE A 102 -10.41 2.73 16.44
C ILE A 102 -11.70 1.93 16.56
N GLU A 103 -12.52 1.85 15.52
CA GLU A 103 -13.74 1.05 15.48
C GLU A 103 -13.47 -0.47 15.66
N LYS A 104 -12.27 -0.94 15.28
CA LYS A 104 -11.76 -2.28 15.54
C LYS A 104 -11.14 -2.46 16.94
N GLY A 105 -11.20 -1.44 17.78
CA GLY A 105 -10.76 -1.47 19.17
C GLY A 105 -9.25 -1.29 19.36
N PHE A 106 -8.60 -0.54 18.46
CA PHE A 106 -7.24 -0.07 18.71
C PHE A 106 -7.23 1.18 19.57
N GLU A 107 -6.24 1.29 20.42
CA GLU A 107 -6.03 2.46 21.28
C GLU A 107 -5.62 3.67 20.42
N GLU A 108 -6.35 4.78 20.56
CA GLU A 108 -6.14 5.96 19.71
C GLU A 108 -4.74 6.55 19.86
N ASP A 109 -4.18 6.52 21.04
CA ASP A 109 -2.85 7.05 21.33
C ASP A 109 -1.72 6.27 20.62
N LYS A 110 -1.99 5.03 20.17
CA LYS A 110 -1.07 4.24 19.35
C LYS A 110 -1.14 4.57 17.86
N LEU A 111 -2.19 5.28 17.42
CA LEU A 111 -2.46 5.55 16.01
C LEU A 111 -2.01 6.95 15.63
N VAL A 112 -1.19 7.05 14.59
CA VAL A 112 -0.71 8.31 14.03
C VAL A 112 -1.17 8.41 12.59
N SER A 113 -1.89 9.49 12.23
CA SER A 113 -2.23 9.81 10.84
C SER A 113 -1.06 10.54 10.19
N LEU A 114 -0.61 10.04 9.03
CA LEU A 114 0.51 10.65 8.28
C LEU A 114 0.02 11.59 7.19
N GLU A 115 -1.23 11.40 6.74
CA GLU A 115 -1.89 12.12 5.65
C GLU A 115 -1.23 11.88 4.29
N ILE A 116 -0.51 12.86 3.74
CA ILE A 116 0.10 12.75 2.40
C ILE A 116 1.59 12.46 2.54
N PHE A 117 2.07 11.52 1.72
CA PHE A 117 3.50 11.26 1.58
C PHE A 117 4.09 12.17 0.51
N ASP A 118 5.25 12.74 0.79
CA ASP A 118 6.07 13.39 -0.23
C ASP A 118 6.91 12.37 -0.99
N TYR A 119 7.02 12.55 -2.29
CA TYR A 119 8.00 11.83 -3.09
C TYR A 119 9.35 12.56 -3.03
N LEU A 120 10.40 11.82 -2.70
CA LEU A 120 11.75 12.34 -2.86
C LEU A 120 12.09 12.28 -4.34
N THR A 121 12.21 13.44 -4.96
CA THR A 121 12.56 13.56 -6.38
C THR A 121 13.49 14.74 -6.60
N ASP A 122 14.49 14.57 -7.47
CA ASP A 122 15.35 15.65 -7.98
C ASP A 122 14.77 16.28 -9.25
N ALA A 123 13.63 15.76 -9.75
CA ALA A 123 12.97 16.32 -10.92
C ALA A 123 12.43 17.72 -10.64
N GLN A 124 12.70 18.65 -11.56
CA GLN A 124 12.10 19.97 -11.50
C GLN A 124 10.61 19.86 -11.82
N MET A 125 9.79 20.38 -10.93
CA MET A 125 8.35 20.42 -11.14
C MET A 125 8.01 21.31 -12.32
N ASN A 126 7.29 20.78 -13.30
CA ASN A 126 6.68 21.59 -14.33
C ASN A 126 5.40 22.23 -13.79
N ASN A 127 5.47 23.51 -13.49
CA ASN A 127 4.33 24.27 -12.92
C ASN A 127 3.35 24.76 -13.99
N GLN A 128 3.51 24.37 -15.26
CA GLN A 128 2.53 24.71 -16.28
C GLN A 128 1.29 23.84 -16.14
N VAL A 129 0.18 24.47 -15.80
CA VAL A 129 -1.13 23.83 -15.81
C VAL A 129 -1.56 23.67 -17.26
N THR A 130 -1.76 22.42 -17.71
CA THR A 130 -2.28 22.09 -19.03
C THR A 130 -3.73 21.63 -18.92
N ASP A 131 -4.51 21.84 -19.99
CA ASP A 131 -5.86 21.32 -20.06
C ASP A 131 -5.83 19.80 -20.24
N GLY A 132 -6.47 19.09 -19.31
CA GLY A 132 -6.59 17.64 -19.40
C GLY A 132 -6.48 16.93 -18.05
N LEU A 133 -6.55 15.61 -18.13
CA LEU A 133 -6.39 14.70 -17.00
C LEU A 133 -5.18 13.80 -17.25
N ALA A 134 -4.39 13.56 -16.20
CA ALA A 134 -3.38 12.53 -16.18
C ALA A 134 -3.83 11.38 -15.27
N ILE A 135 -3.72 10.15 -15.76
CA ILE A 135 -3.94 8.95 -14.96
C ILE A 135 -2.63 8.16 -14.93
N ALA A 136 -2.04 8.04 -13.76
CA ALA A 136 -0.79 7.32 -13.55
C ALA A 136 -0.99 6.11 -12.64
N GLY A 137 -0.46 4.94 -13.04
CA GLY A 137 -0.52 3.73 -12.23
C GLY A 137 -0.58 2.45 -13.03
N ASN A 138 -1.03 1.37 -12.40
CA ASN A 138 -1.22 0.09 -13.10
C ASN A 138 -2.53 0.12 -13.90
N LEU A 139 -2.41 0.18 -15.23
CA LEU A 139 -3.52 0.33 -16.16
C LEU A 139 -4.18 -0.99 -16.57
N SER A 140 -3.92 -2.11 -15.88
CA SER A 140 -4.56 -3.37 -16.18
C SER A 140 -6.08 -3.30 -15.96
N LYS A 141 -6.85 -3.95 -16.82
CA LYS A 141 -8.32 -3.97 -16.78
C LYS A 141 -8.87 -4.40 -15.42
N GLY A 142 -8.21 -5.33 -14.73
CA GLY A 142 -8.64 -5.79 -13.41
C GLY A 142 -8.41 -4.80 -12.27
N LYS A 143 -7.47 -3.84 -12.42
CA LYS A 143 -7.18 -2.83 -11.40
C LYS A 143 -7.76 -1.45 -11.73
N SER A 144 -7.97 -1.16 -12.99
CA SER A 144 -8.33 0.17 -13.49
C SER A 144 -9.53 0.11 -14.43
N THR A 145 -10.54 -0.68 -14.08
CA THR A 145 -11.75 -0.87 -14.88
C THR A 145 -12.40 0.46 -15.25
N TYR A 146 -12.37 1.45 -14.36
CA TYR A 146 -12.95 2.78 -14.60
C TYR A 146 -12.31 3.50 -15.78
N ILE A 147 -11.04 3.27 -16.08
CA ILE A 147 -10.36 3.87 -17.24
C ILE A 147 -11.01 3.33 -18.52
N TYR A 148 -11.25 2.04 -18.61
CA TYR A 148 -11.85 1.41 -19.79
C TYR A 148 -13.31 1.81 -20.00
N GLU A 149 -14.04 2.11 -18.94
CA GLU A 149 -15.36 2.71 -19.05
C GLU A 149 -15.27 4.18 -19.51
N LEU A 150 -14.32 4.93 -18.99
CA LEU A 150 -14.07 6.31 -19.40
C LEU A 150 -13.69 6.41 -20.88
N LEU A 151 -12.84 5.51 -21.38
CA LEU A 151 -12.45 5.46 -22.79
C LEU A 151 -13.64 5.26 -23.74
N LYS A 152 -14.65 4.49 -23.31
CA LYS A 152 -15.88 4.28 -24.10
C LYS A 152 -16.72 5.55 -24.25
N THR A 153 -16.57 6.52 -23.35
CA THR A 153 -17.35 7.76 -23.38
C THR A 153 -16.81 8.79 -24.37
N ASN A 154 -15.65 8.50 -25.01
CA ASN A 154 -14.94 9.43 -25.90
C ASN A 154 -14.85 10.85 -25.28
N PRO A 155 -14.08 11.03 -24.20
CA PRO A 155 -14.09 12.24 -23.40
C PRO A 155 -13.68 13.46 -24.22
N ASN A 156 -14.35 14.58 -23.99
CA ASN A 156 -14.09 15.83 -24.71
C ASN A 156 -12.89 16.62 -24.18
N TYR A 157 -12.05 16.02 -23.34
CA TYR A 157 -10.82 16.60 -22.78
C TYR A 157 -9.63 15.71 -23.10
N LYS A 158 -8.42 16.30 -23.04
CA LYS A 158 -7.18 15.54 -23.19
C LYS A 158 -7.01 14.58 -22.03
N LEU A 159 -6.67 13.32 -22.32
CA LEU A 159 -6.44 12.27 -21.33
C LEU A 159 -5.08 11.63 -21.57
N ASN A 160 -4.18 11.80 -20.63
CA ASN A 160 -2.83 11.24 -20.66
C ASN A 160 -2.76 10.02 -19.72
N LEU A 161 -2.37 8.88 -20.28
CA LEU A 161 -2.30 7.60 -19.55
C LEU A 161 -0.83 7.21 -19.36
N PHE A 162 -0.43 7.06 -18.10
CA PHE A 162 0.93 6.67 -17.71
C PHE A 162 0.90 5.38 -16.89
N GLY A 163 1.61 4.34 -17.32
CA GLY A 163 1.77 3.14 -16.53
C GLY A 163 1.83 1.84 -17.31
N PRO A 164 2.19 0.74 -16.64
CA PRO A 164 2.26 -0.58 -17.25
C PRO A 164 0.87 -1.22 -17.44
N ASN A 165 0.84 -2.28 -18.24
CA ASN A 165 -0.28 -3.20 -18.42
C ASN A 165 -1.53 -2.60 -19.09
N PHE A 166 -1.40 -1.52 -19.84
CA PHE A 166 -2.47 -1.02 -20.68
C PHE A 166 -2.77 -2.01 -21.82
N ASP A 167 -4.04 -2.23 -22.10
CA ASP A 167 -4.47 -3.09 -23.21
C ASP A 167 -4.31 -2.34 -24.54
N LYS A 168 -3.21 -2.59 -25.22
CA LYS A 168 -2.85 -1.94 -26.50
C LYS A 168 -3.74 -2.34 -27.68
N SER A 169 -4.64 -3.30 -27.50
CA SER A 169 -5.65 -3.63 -28.52
C SER A 169 -6.79 -2.62 -28.61
N ILE A 170 -6.88 -1.71 -27.62
CA ILE A 170 -7.90 -0.67 -27.58
C ILE A 170 -7.48 0.49 -28.46
N GLU A 171 -8.35 0.84 -29.39
CA GLU A 171 -8.19 2.02 -30.22
C GLU A 171 -8.44 3.28 -29.37
N LEU A 172 -7.45 4.18 -29.33
CA LEU A 172 -7.54 5.43 -28.60
C LEU A 172 -8.13 6.52 -29.47
N GLY A 173 -9.04 7.31 -28.93
CA GLY A 173 -9.54 8.52 -29.58
C GLY A 173 -8.46 9.60 -29.68
N GLU A 174 -8.69 10.60 -30.54
CA GLU A 174 -7.70 11.65 -30.87
C GLU A 174 -7.17 12.45 -29.66
N LYS A 175 -7.94 12.51 -28.57
CA LYS A 175 -7.59 13.26 -27.36
C LYS A 175 -6.96 12.39 -26.27
N ILE A 176 -6.73 11.12 -26.54
CA ILE A 176 -6.23 10.16 -25.56
C ILE A 176 -4.86 9.69 -25.97
N GLU A 177 -3.88 9.84 -25.10
CA GLU A 177 -2.49 9.47 -25.34
C GLU A 177 -1.97 8.51 -24.28
N TYR A 178 -1.28 7.45 -24.71
CA TYR A 178 -0.65 6.48 -23.82
C TYR A 178 0.86 6.59 -23.90
N PHE A 179 1.47 6.99 -22.79
CA PHE A 179 2.90 7.23 -22.66
C PHE A 179 3.72 6.00 -22.22
N GLY A 180 3.06 4.92 -21.83
CA GLY A 180 3.76 3.74 -21.36
C GLY A 180 4.11 3.75 -19.88
N SER A 181 5.06 2.89 -19.51
CA SER A 181 5.56 2.81 -18.13
C SER A 181 6.47 3.99 -17.82
N PHE A 182 6.40 4.47 -16.59
CA PHE A 182 7.23 5.55 -16.07
C PHE A 182 8.01 5.11 -14.83
N LYS A 183 9.02 5.86 -14.47
CA LYS A 183 9.65 5.78 -13.16
C LYS A 183 9.00 6.82 -12.26
N PRO A 184 8.51 6.42 -11.06
CA PRO A 184 7.79 7.37 -10.18
C PRO A 184 8.56 8.64 -9.86
N GLU A 185 9.90 8.55 -9.83
CA GLU A 185 10.80 9.65 -9.49
C GLU A 185 10.86 10.75 -10.58
N VAL A 186 10.50 10.43 -11.82
CA VAL A 186 10.55 11.39 -12.94
C VAL A 186 9.18 11.92 -13.36
N LEU A 187 8.10 11.22 -12.98
CA LEU A 187 6.74 11.61 -13.35
C LEU A 187 6.37 13.06 -12.95
N PRO A 188 6.81 13.60 -11.79
CA PRO A 188 6.50 14.99 -11.42
C PRO A 188 7.07 16.05 -12.36
N GLY A 189 8.04 15.69 -13.20
CA GLY A 189 8.67 16.61 -14.17
C GLY A 189 8.08 16.55 -15.58
N GLU A 190 7.19 15.57 -15.86
CA GLU A 190 6.55 15.38 -17.15
C GLU A 190 5.13 15.97 -17.18
#